data_f668f5ae407be40fdb1cd0201924aa79
#
_entry.id   f668f5ae407be40fdb1cd0201924aa79
#
_cell.length_a   1.000
_cell.length_b   1.000
_cell.length_c   1.000
_cell.angle_alpha   90.00
_cell.angle_beta   90.00
_cell.angle_gamma   90.00
#
_symmetry.space_group_name_H-M   'P 1'
#
loop_
_entity.id
_entity.type
_entity.pdbx_description
1 polymer ?
#
loop_
_entity_poly.entity_id
_entity_poly.type
_entity_poly.pdbx_seq_one_letter_code
_entity_poly.pdbx_strand_id
1 'polypeptide(L)'
;MTPPLVAACLAGRKTETRRVILPQPKEFWRHVAGLRFCTGDHLELGKCDGDVAVKCRYGAAGDELWIKETHFRFGKWVKAGKSKGRYDKHGVWQSPKQKWRFKAASDEILFEDHPPQIVKLKKSDIGWRRRPSLFMARKLSRLTLVLESVAVERVQDITEAAAESEGVTLVQQVRGIMVGEGGTINAFKRVWDHINGKRFGGCIRWEANPFVFVLKFHVKK
;
A
#
# COMPACT_ATOMS: atom_id res chain seq x y z
N MET A 1 2.71 -4.76 -0.03
CA MET A 1 3.42 -4.70 1.28
C MET A 1 4.87 -5.08 1.03
N THR A 2 5.84 -4.56 1.78
CA THR A 2 7.25 -4.94 1.67
C THR A 2 7.51 -6.25 2.41
N PRO A 3 8.53 -7.06 2.03
CA PRO A 3 8.79 -8.34 2.68
C PRO A 3 8.90 -8.28 4.21
N PRO A 4 9.61 -7.32 4.83
CA PRO A 4 9.67 -7.22 6.29
C PRO A 4 8.30 -6.99 6.96
N LEU A 5 7.42 -6.20 6.33
CA LEU A 5 6.07 -5.97 6.85
C LEU A 5 5.17 -7.20 6.68
N VAL A 6 5.37 -8.00 5.63
CA VAL A 6 4.69 -9.28 5.47
C VAL A 6 5.13 -10.26 6.55
N ALA A 7 6.43 -10.38 6.79
CA ALA A 7 6.97 -11.21 7.87
C ALA A 7 6.44 -10.76 9.25
N ALA A 8 6.29 -9.46 9.48
CA ALA A 8 5.69 -8.93 10.70
C ALA A 8 4.20 -9.30 10.85
N CYS A 9 3.43 -9.31 9.74
CA CYS A 9 2.04 -9.81 9.76
C CYS A 9 1.98 -11.30 10.08
N LEU A 10 2.79 -12.11 9.39
CA LEU A 10 2.84 -13.57 9.61
C LEU A 10 3.25 -13.93 11.03
N ALA A 11 4.13 -13.14 11.65
CA ALA A 11 4.54 -13.27 13.03
C ALA A 11 3.56 -12.65 14.06
N GLY A 12 2.42 -12.10 13.61
CA GLY A 12 1.44 -11.45 14.48
C GLY A 12 1.87 -10.12 15.08
N ARG A 13 3.04 -9.57 14.71
CA ARG A 13 3.56 -8.31 15.25
C ARG A 13 2.97 -7.08 14.59
N LYS A 14 2.54 -7.19 13.32
CA LYS A 14 1.84 -6.12 12.61
C LYS A 14 0.35 -6.41 12.60
N THR A 15 -0.41 -5.62 13.34
CA THR A 15 -1.87 -5.75 13.50
C THR A 15 -2.62 -4.48 13.11
N GLU A 16 -1.89 -3.39 12.82
CA GLU A 16 -2.49 -2.14 12.35
C GLU A 16 -1.84 -1.64 11.07
N THR A 17 -2.57 -0.84 10.32
CA THR A 17 -1.99 -0.06 9.23
C THR A 17 -2.75 1.23 8.98
N ARG A 18 -2.00 2.32 8.75
CA ARG A 18 -2.53 3.63 8.41
C ARG A 18 -2.52 3.88 6.93
N ARG A 19 -3.63 4.42 6.41
CA ARG A 19 -3.81 4.71 4.98
C ARG A 19 -4.36 6.10 4.79
N VAL A 20 -3.68 6.90 3.99
CA VAL A 20 -4.08 8.28 3.70
C VAL A 20 -5.49 8.32 3.12
N ILE A 21 -6.31 9.22 3.63
CA ILE A 21 -7.62 9.56 3.07
C ILE A 21 -7.39 10.53 1.91
N LEU A 22 -8.01 10.29 0.78
CA LEU A 22 -7.91 11.18 -0.37
C LEU A 22 -9.30 11.39 -1.00
N PRO A 23 -9.68 12.64 -1.29
CA PRO A 23 -9.01 13.89 -0.93
C PRO A 23 -8.91 14.07 0.59
N GLN A 24 -7.97 14.92 1.05
CA GLN A 24 -7.89 15.25 2.47
C GLN A 24 -9.11 16.07 2.88
N PRO A 25 -9.81 15.66 3.95
CA PRO A 25 -10.89 16.48 4.49
C PRO A 25 -10.34 17.75 5.15
N LYS A 26 -11.05 18.87 5.06
CA LYS A 26 -10.70 20.08 5.78
C LYS A 26 -10.94 19.90 7.27
N GLU A 27 -12.09 19.29 7.64
CA GLU A 27 -12.46 18.93 9.00
C GLU A 27 -13.13 17.56 9.05
N PHE A 28 -13.15 16.95 10.21
CA PHE A 28 -13.71 15.63 10.43
C PHE A 28 -14.72 15.64 11.55
N TRP A 29 -15.92 15.12 11.29
CA TRP A 29 -17.00 14.97 12.27
C TRP A 29 -17.33 13.49 12.47
N ARG A 30 -17.41 13.07 13.73
CA ARG A 30 -17.95 11.76 14.06
C ARG A 30 -19.46 11.89 14.25
N HIS A 31 -20.25 11.48 13.27
CA HIS A 31 -21.69 11.41 13.40
C HIS A 31 -22.14 10.05 13.91
N VAL A 32 -23.28 10.00 14.64
CA VAL A 32 -23.86 8.75 15.21
C VAL A 32 -24.12 7.68 14.14
N ALA A 33 -24.32 8.07 12.88
CA ALA A 33 -24.61 7.18 11.75
C ALA A 33 -23.41 6.87 10.84
N GLY A 34 -22.16 7.19 11.24
CA GLY A 34 -20.97 6.89 10.44
C GLY A 34 -19.92 8.00 10.42
N LEU A 35 -18.82 7.73 9.70
CA LEU A 35 -17.72 8.68 9.51
C LEU A 35 -18.07 9.66 8.39
N ARG A 36 -18.16 10.94 8.70
CA ARG A 36 -18.38 12.01 7.74
C ARG A 36 -17.28 13.06 7.83
N PHE A 37 -16.97 13.72 6.74
CA PHE A 37 -16.09 14.88 6.73
C PHE A 37 -16.64 15.99 5.83
N CYS A 38 -16.30 17.21 6.17
CA CYS A 38 -16.63 18.39 5.40
C CYS A 38 -15.57 18.64 4.33
N THR A 39 -16.00 18.90 3.10
CA THR A 39 -15.13 19.33 1.99
C THR A 39 -15.31 20.82 1.68
N GLY A 40 -16.32 21.47 2.26
CA GLY A 40 -16.66 22.89 2.08
C GLY A 40 -16.11 23.80 3.18
N ASP A 41 -16.33 25.12 3.04
CA ASP A 41 -16.07 26.11 4.08
C ASP A 41 -17.27 26.16 5.04
N HIS A 42 -17.02 26.21 6.35
CA HIS A 42 -18.06 26.37 7.34
C HIS A 42 -18.66 27.77 7.25
N LEU A 43 -19.95 27.86 6.97
CA LEU A 43 -20.68 29.11 7.03
C LEU A 43 -21.46 29.32 8.34
N GLU A 44 -21.77 28.23 9.09
CA GLU A 44 -22.41 28.30 10.43
C GLU A 44 -22.26 26.96 11.19
N LEU A 45 -22.26 27.04 12.53
CA LEU A 45 -22.27 25.89 13.46
C LEU A 45 -23.46 24.96 13.14
N GLY A 46 -23.24 23.82 12.54
CA GLY A 46 -24.22 22.74 12.38
C GLY A 46 -24.72 22.42 10.99
N LYS A 47 -24.35 23.19 9.96
CA LYS A 47 -24.66 22.86 8.57
C LYS A 47 -23.42 23.00 7.71
N CYS A 48 -22.85 21.88 7.27
CA CYS A 48 -21.86 21.87 6.19
C CYS A 48 -22.56 21.61 4.87
N ASP A 49 -22.58 22.58 3.97
CA ASP A 49 -22.86 22.31 2.57
C ASP A 49 -21.73 21.48 1.99
N GLY A 50 -21.90 20.16 1.96
CA GLY A 50 -20.89 19.24 1.43
C GLY A 50 -20.46 18.12 2.36
N ASP A 51 -21.28 17.72 3.31
CA ASP A 51 -21.06 16.52 4.12
C ASP A 51 -21.00 15.28 3.25
N VAL A 52 -19.80 14.76 3.04
CA VAL A 52 -19.57 13.52 2.28
C VAL A 52 -19.32 12.36 3.25
N ALA A 53 -20.17 11.35 3.19
CA ALA A 53 -19.91 10.10 3.91
C ALA A 53 -18.64 9.46 3.37
N VAL A 54 -17.62 9.30 4.21
CA VAL A 54 -16.37 8.65 3.81
C VAL A 54 -16.53 7.15 3.93
N LYS A 55 -16.70 6.51 2.81
CA LYS A 55 -16.57 5.06 2.75
C LYS A 55 -15.10 4.67 2.71
N CYS A 56 -14.66 3.87 3.68
CA CYS A 56 -13.33 3.31 3.62
C CYS A 56 -13.19 2.41 2.39
N ARG A 57 -12.27 2.76 1.49
CA ARG A 57 -11.99 1.98 0.27
C ARG A 57 -11.42 0.58 0.55
N TYR A 58 -11.03 0.33 1.79
CA TYR A 58 -10.46 -0.95 2.23
C TYR A 58 -11.51 -1.88 2.85
N GLY A 59 -12.76 -1.40 3.02
CA GLY A 59 -13.86 -2.16 3.60
C GLY A 59 -14.23 -1.71 5.01
N ALA A 60 -14.99 -2.55 5.70
CA ALA A 60 -15.47 -2.40 7.07
C ALA A 60 -14.99 -3.57 7.94
N ALA A 61 -15.32 -3.56 9.22
CA ALA A 61 -15.07 -4.69 10.11
C ALA A 61 -15.71 -5.98 9.55
N GLY A 62 -14.97 -7.06 9.55
CA GLY A 62 -15.35 -8.36 8.96
C GLY A 62 -14.90 -8.56 7.52
N ASP A 63 -14.53 -7.50 6.78
CA ASP A 63 -14.07 -7.65 5.40
C ASP A 63 -12.66 -8.24 5.32
N GLU A 64 -12.41 -8.97 4.23
CA GLU A 64 -11.12 -9.62 3.97
C GLU A 64 -10.26 -8.83 2.99
N LEU A 65 -9.00 -8.62 3.36
CA LEU A 65 -7.97 -8.02 2.52
C LEU A 65 -6.88 -9.02 2.19
N TRP A 66 -6.76 -9.40 0.94
CA TRP A 66 -5.62 -10.21 0.51
C TRP A 66 -4.41 -9.33 0.16
N ILE A 67 -3.25 -9.77 0.59
CA ILE A 67 -2.02 -8.98 0.47
C ILE A 67 -1.26 -9.33 -0.79
N LYS A 68 -0.94 -8.29 -1.56
CA LYS A 68 -0.09 -8.41 -2.75
C LYS A 68 1.38 -8.28 -2.38
N GLU A 69 2.16 -9.28 -2.75
CA GLU A 69 3.61 -9.31 -2.56
C GLU A 69 4.34 -9.33 -3.89
N THR A 70 5.56 -8.80 -3.91
CA THR A 70 6.49 -9.11 -4.98
C THR A 70 6.82 -10.60 -4.90
N HIS A 71 6.77 -11.28 -6.02
CA HIS A 71 6.89 -12.73 -6.08
C HIS A 71 7.66 -13.16 -7.32
N PHE A 72 8.06 -14.41 -7.36
CA PHE A 72 8.71 -15.02 -8.51
C PHE A 72 7.80 -16.09 -9.10
N ARG A 73 7.72 -16.10 -10.42
CA ARG A 73 6.97 -17.09 -11.19
C ARG A 73 7.89 -17.72 -12.24
N PHE A 74 7.79 -19.03 -12.38
CA PHE A 74 8.48 -19.74 -13.44
C PHE A 74 7.72 -19.60 -14.75
N GLY A 75 8.41 -19.14 -15.83
CA GLY A 75 7.74 -18.88 -17.10
C GLY A 75 8.56 -18.00 -18.03
N LYS A 76 7.92 -17.53 -19.10
CA LYS A 76 8.54 -16.68 -20.14
C LYS A 76 7.65 -15.52 -20.55
N TRP A 77 8.26 -14.55 -21.21
CA TRP A 77 7.53 -13.48 -21.87
C TRP A 77 7.21 -13.87 -23.32
N VAL A 78 5.96 -13.71 -23.71
CA VAL A 78 5.48 -13.94 -25.08
C VAL A 78 5.05 -12.62 -25.71
N LYS A 79 5.25 -12.49 -27.00
CA LYS A 79 4.76 -11.33 -27.76
C LYS A 79 3.23 -11.28 -27.69
N ALA A 80 2.67 -10.11 -27.39
CA ALA A 80 1.22 -9.89 -27.23
C ALA A 80 0.71 -8.76 -28.14
N GLY A 81 1.29 -8.65 -29.32
CA GLY A 81 0.98 -7.58 -30.28
C GLY A 81 1.77 -6.30 -30.00
N LYS A 82 1.39 -5.21 -30.68
CA LYS A 82 2.01 -3.89 -30.53
C LYS A 82 1.06 -2.91 -29.84
N SER A 83 1.61 -1.90 -29.17
CA SER A 83 0.81 -0.76 -28.70
C SER A 83 0.34 0.07 -29.88
N LYS A 84 -0.71 0.88 -29.70
CA LYS A 84 -0.96 1.97 -30.65
C LYS A 84 0.15 3.03 -30.51
N GLY A 85 0.53 3.67 -31.61
CA GLY A 85 1.34 4.88 -31.57
C GLY A 85 0.57 5.98 -30.83
N ARG A 86 1.27 6.89 -30.18
CA ARG A 86 0.69 8.05 -29.49
C ARG A 86 1.67 9.20 -29.44
N TYR A 87 1.16 10.41 -29.35
CA TYR A 87 1.96 11.57 -28.97
C TYR A 87 2.22 11.56 -27.47
N ASP A 88 3.43 11.92 -27.07
CA ASP A 88 3.75 12.12 -25.65
C ASP A 88 3.32 13.53 -25.18
N LYS A 89 3.61 13.85 -23.92
CA LYS A 89 3.26 15.15 -23.31
C LYS A 89 3.97 16.37 -23.94
N HIS A 90 4.97 16.14 -24.77
CA HIS A 90 5.73 17.17 -25.49
C HIS A 90 5.35 17.21 -26.98
N GLY A 91 4.31 16.50 -27.41
CA GLY A 91 3.87 16.44 -28.80
C GLY A 91 4.72 15.57 -29.72
N VAL A 92 5.66 14.79 -29.18
CA VAL A 92 6.53 13.91 -29.97
C VAL A 92 5.86 12.56 -30.21
N TRP A 93 5.79 12.15 -31.48
CA TRP A 93 5.21 10.86 -31.84
C TRP A 93 6.02 9.69 -31.32
N GLN A 94 5.38 8.84 -30.54
CA GLN A 94 5.93 7.57 -30.05
C GLN A 94 5.42 6.40 -30.90
N SER A 95 6.31 5.76 -31.60
CA SER A 95 6.01 4.61 -32.44
C SER A 95 5.41 3.44 -31.66
N PRO A 96 4.63 2.56 -32.31
CA PRO A 96 4.10 1.35 -31.71
C PRO A 96 5.22 0.47 -31.10
N LYS A 97 5.10 0.15 -29.82
CA LYS A 97 6.06 -0.69 -29.10
C LYS A 97 5.54 -2.11 -28.95
N GLN A 98 6.41 -3.11 -29.07
CA GLN A 98 6.08 -4.50 -28.81
C GLN A 98 5.58 -4.68 -27.38
N LYS A 99 4.35 -5.16 -27.22
CA LYS A 99 3.81 -5.59 -25.93
C LYS A 99 4.24 -7.01 -25.62
N TRP A 100 4.48 -7.26 -24.35
CA TRP A 100 4.85 -8.56 -23.83
C TRP A 100 3.87 -8.98 -22.74
N ARG A 101 3.47 -10.25 -22.78
CA ARG A 101 2.63 -10.87 -21.74
C ARG A 101 3.43 -12.00 -21.09
N PHE A 102 3.39 -12.07 -19.79
CA PHE A 102 3.99 -13.18 -19.06
C PHE A 102 3.11 -14.42 -19.20
N LYS A 103 3.71 -15.55 -19.59
CA LYS A 103 3.07 -16.86 -19.61
C LYS A 103 3.78 -17.73 -18.58
N ALA A 104 3.08 -18.10 -17.50
CA ALA A 104 3.60 -19.04 -16.52
C ALA A 104 3.74 -20.42 -17.16
N ALA A 105 4.79 -21.13 -16.80
CA ALA A 105 5.07 -22.51 -17.20
C ALA A 105 4.72 -23.50 -16.07
N SER A 106 4.61 -23.03 -14.83
CA SER A 106 4.14 -23.80 -13.68
C SER A 106 3.29 -22.92 -12.77
N ASP A 107 2.54 -23.52 -11.84
CA ASP A 107 1.81 -22.81 -10.80
C ASP A 107 2.68 -22.49 -9.57
N GLU A 108 3.93 -22.90 -9.59
CA GLU A 108 4.89 -22.63 -8.53
C GLU A 108 5.12 -21.12 -8.35
N ILE A 109 5.16 -20.71 -7.09
CA ILE A 109 5.40 -19.33 -6.66
C ILE A 109 6.40 -19.30 -5.52
N LEU A 110 7.36 -18.38 -5.61
CA LEU A 110 8.30 -18.07 -4.55
C LEU A 110 8.21 -16.60 -4.19
N PHE A 111 8.57 -16.26 -2.97
CA PHE A 111 8.51 -14.91 -2.46
C PHE A 111 9.91 -14.34 -2.18
N GLU A 112 10.00 -13.03 -1.90
CA GLU A 112 11.28 -12.35 -1.67
C GLU A 112 12.01 -12.79 -0.39
N ASP A 113 11.34 -13.48 0.52
CA ASP A 113 11.94 -14.12 1.70
C ASP A 113 12.73 -15.40 1.33
N HIS A 114 12.34 -16.08 0.25
CA HIS A 114 13.03 -17.25 -0.28
C HIS A 114 13.15 -17.12 -1.82
N PRO A 115 14.00 -16.20 -2.31
CA PRO A 115 14.13 -15.97 -3.75
C PRO A 115 14.80 -17.15 -4.44
N PRO A 116 14.36 -17.51 -5.65
CA PRO A 116 15.04 -18.50 -6.45
C PRO A 116 16.38 -17.96 -6.96
N GLN A 117 17.26 -18.86 -7.39
CA GLN A 117 18.44 -18.45 -8.13
C GLN A 117 18.01 -17.80 -9.46
N ILE A 118 18.31 -16.52 -9.62
CA ILE A 118 17.95 -15.76 -10.81
C ILE A 118 19.15 -15.75 -11.78
N VAL A 119 18.93 -16.31 -12.96
CA VAL A 119 19.89 -16.26 -14.07
C VAL A 119 19.46 -15.18 -15.07
N LYS A 120 20.42 -14.50 -15.69
CA LYS A 120 20.14 -13.52 -16.74
C LYS A 120 19.61 -14.25 -17.98
N LEU A 121 18.32 -14.11 -18.25
CA LEU A 121 17.59 -14.79 -19.31
C LEU A 121 17.05 -13.80 -20.34
N LYS A 122 17.03 -14.21 -21.63
CA LYS A 122 16.26 -13.49 -22.66
C LYS A 122 14.76 -13.56 -22.33
N LYS A 123 13.96 -12.67 -22.92
CA LYS A 123 12.50 -12.63 -22.66
C LYS A 123 11.80 -13.94 -23.03
N SER A 124 12.23 -14.57 -24.13
CA SER A 124 11.69 -15.82 -24.67
C SER A 124 12.02 -17.05 -23.84
N ASP A 125 13.10 -17.01 -23.05
CA ASP A 125 13.57 -18.18 -22.33
C ASP A 125 12.68 -18.45 -21.12
N ILE A 126 12.49 -19.72 -20.82
CA ILE A 126 11.74 -20.16 -19.62
C ILE A 126 12.66 -20.08 -18.41
N GLY A 127 12.16 -19.53 -17.31
CA GLY A 127 12.89 -19.46 -16.06
C GLY A 127 12.18 -18.58 -15.03
N TRP A 128 12.79 -18.44 -13.87
CA TRP A 128 12.26 -17.61 -12.79
C TRP A 128 12.26 -16.14 -13.15
N ARG A 129 11.12 -15.48 -12.94
CA ARG A 129 10.92 -14.06 -13.22
C ARG A 129 10.34 -13.34 -12.01
N ARG A 130 11.02 -12.31 -11.56
CA ARG A 130 10.50 -11.42 -10.54
C ARG A 130 9.29 -10.68 -11.07
N ARG A 131 8.18 -10.75 -10.35
CA ARG A 131 6.90 -10.12 -10.68
C ARG A 131 6.56 -9.09 -9.62
N PRO A 132 6.34 -7.82 -9.97
CA PRO A 132 5.85 -6.81 -9.03
C PRO A 132 4.51 -7.22 -8.41
N SER A 133 4.28 -6.80 -7.19
CA SER A 133 3.06 -7.09 -6.41
C SER A 133 1.76 -6.74 -7.15
N LEU A 134 1.78 -5.70 -8.02
CA LEU A 134 0.63 -5.30 -8.83
C LEU A 134 0.07 -6.45 -9.68
N PHE A 135 0.93 -7.34 -10.16
CA PHE A 135 0.55 -8.46 -11.04
C PHE A 135 0.24 -9.76 -10.29
N MET A 136 0.13 -9.71 -8.97
CA MET A 136 -0.25 -10.87 -8.17
C MET A 136 -1.77 -11.08 -8.25
N ALA A 137 -2.19 -12.28 -8.61
CA ALA A 137 -3.59 -12.68 -8.57
C ALA A 137 -3.97 -13.14 -7.15
N ARG A 138 -5.26 -13.00 -6.76
CA ARG A 138 -5.73 -13.37 -5.41
C ARG A 138 -5.36 -14.82 -5.03
N LYS A 139 -5.51 -15.77 -5.94
CA LYS A 139 -5.18 -17.19 -5.73
C LYS A 139 -3.70 -17.47 -5.38
N LEU A 140 -2.83 -16.49 -5.61
CA LEU A 140 -1.39 -16.59 -5.34
C LEU A 140 -1.00 -15.94 -4.01
N SER A 141 -1.95 -15.25 -3.36
CA SER A 141 -1.70 -14.60 -2.08
C SER A 141 -1.65 -15.64 -0.96
N ARG A 142 -0.59 -15.61 -0.18
CA ARG A 142 -0.43 -16.45 1.03
C ARG A 142 -0.92 -15.76 2.31
N LEU A 143 -1.34 -14.50 2.22
CA LEU A 143 -1.71 -13.69 3.38
C LEU A 143 -3.04 -12.99 3.13
N THR A 144 -4.05 -13.34 3.92
CA THR A 144 -5.33 -12.68 3.99
C THR A 144 -5.51 -12.09 5.38
N LEU A 145 -5.90 -10.83 5.44
CA LEU A 145 -6.18 -10.10 6.68
C LEU A 145 -7.70 -9.96 6.81
N VAL A 146 -8.21 -10.12 8.02
CA VAL A 146 -9.60 -9.81 8.37
C VAL A 146 -9.60 -8.49 9.14
N LEU A 147 -10.38 -7.51 8.67
CA LEU A 147 -10.51 -6.22 9.34
C LEU A 147 -11.33 -6.38 10.63
N GLU A 148 -10.79 -5.92 11.75
CA GLU A 148 -11.47 -5.88 13.05
C GLU A 148 -12.15 -4.54 13.27
N SER A 149 -11.47 -3.45 12.88
CA SER A 149 -12.02 -2.11 12.98
C SER A 149 -11.42 -1.16 11.96
N VAL A 150 -12.17 -0.13 11.64
CA VAL A 150 -11.75 0.99 10.81
C VAL A 150 -12.06 2.28 11.58
N ALA A 151 -11.03 3.09 11.81
CA ALA A 151 -11.14 4.39 12.46
C ALA A 151 -10.49 5.47 11.58
N VAL A 152 -10.69 6.73 11.96
CA VAL A 152 -10.02 7.88 11.34
C VAL A 152 -9.33 8.68 12.44
N GLU A 153 -8.08 9.06 12.19
CA GLU A 153 -7.29 9.91 13.08
C GLU A 153 -6.34 10.80 12.25
N ARG A 154 -5.68 11.75 12.89
CA ARG A 154 -4.51 12.42 12.34
C ARG A 154 -3.31 11.47 12.42
N VAL A 155 -2.41 11.54 11.44
CA VAL A 155 -1.26 10.62 11.42
C VAL A 155 -0.33 10.81 12.62
N GLN A 156 -0.28 12.04 13.18
CA GLN A 156 0.54 12.35 14.35
C GLN A 156 -0.10 11.93 15.69
N ASP A 157 -1.39 11.55 15.69
CA ASP A 157 -2.06 11.04 16.91
C ASP A 157 -1.64 9.59 17.23
N ILE A 158 -0.74 9.01 16.44
CA ILE A 158 -0.21 7.67 16.64
C ILE A 158 0.53 7.56 17.98
N THR A 159 0.19 6.55 18.77
CA THR A 159 0.92 6.21 20.00
C THR A 159 2.11 5.30 19.73
N GLU A 160 3.04 5.17 20.69
CA GLU A 160 4.18 4.24 20.57
C GLU A 160 3.69 2.79 20.35
N ALA A 161 2.70 2.33 21.11
CA ALA A 161 2.12 0.99 20.95
C ALA A 161 1.49 0.78 19.56
N ALA A 162 0.83 1.81 19.01
CA ALA A 162 0.24 1.75 17.69
C ALA A 162 1.32 1.75 16.59
N ALA A 163 2.43 2.47 16.79
CA ALA A 163 3.57 2.44 15.89
C ALA A 163 4.28 1.06 15.89
N GLU A 164 4.34 0.40 17.04
CA GLU A 164 4.79 -1.00 17.12
C GLU A 164 3.85 -1.94 16.37
N SER A 165 2.54 -1.75 16.53
CA SER A 165 1.50 -2.51 15.83
C SER A 165 1.50 -2.29 14.32
N GLU A 166 2.08 -1.20 13.82
CA GLU A 166 2.40 -1.00 12.40
C GLU A 166 3.55 -1.90 11.91
N GLY A 167 4.22 -2.61 12.81
CA GLY A 167 5.35 -3.50 12.51
C GLY A 167 6.66 -2.76 12.27
N VAL A 168 6.78 -1.53 12.74
CA VAL A 168 8.02 -0.74 12.67
C VAL A 168 8.85 -1.05 13.90
N THR A 169 10.07 -1.54 13.71
CA THR A 169 11.01 -1.80 14.80
C THR A 169 12.21 -0.87 14.68
N LEU A 170 12.82 -0.54 15.82
CA LEU A 170 13.96 0.39 15.88
C LEU A 170 15.19 -0.06 15.07
N VAL A 171 15.31 -1.35 14.79
CA VAL A 171 16.47 -1.94 14.10
C VAL A 171 16.13 -2.32 12.64
N GLN A 172 14.89 -2.11 12.20
CA GLN A 172 14.43 -2.61 10.92
C GLN A 172 14.83 -1.68 9.78
N GLN A 173 15.59 -2.19 8.81
CA GLN A 173 15.79 -1.51 7.52
C GLN A 173 14.52 -1.60 6.68
N VAL A 174 13.89 -0.47 6.41
CA VAL A 174 12.77 -0.40 5.46
C VAL A 174 13.22 0.40 4.24
N ARG A 175 13.36 -0.27 3.10
CA ARG A 175 13.77 0.33 1.82
C ARG A 175 15.09 1.13 1.89
N GLY A 176 16.09 0.61 2.62
CA GLY A 176 17.38 1.27 2.79
C GLY A 176 17.40 2.39 3.82
N ILE A 177 16.30 2.61 4.54
CA ILE A 177 16.25 3.58 5.65
C ILE A 177 16.64 2.83 6.92
N MET A 178 17.72 3.28 7.55
CA MET A 178 18.09 2.85 8.91
C MET A 178 17.09 3.47 9.89
N VAL A 179 16.30 2.63 10.53
CA VAL A 179 15.38 3.04 11.59
C VAL A 179 16.17 2.87 12.91
N GLY A 180 16.88 3.91 13.29
CA GLY A 180 17.64 3.97 14.54
C GLY A 180 17.21 5.16 15.38
N GLU A 181 17.73 5.29 16.56
CA GLU A 181 17.58 6.33 17.60
C GLU A 181 16.30 7.22 17.57
N GLY A 182 15.61 7.33 18.69
CA GLY A 182 14.53 8.30 18.90
C GLY A 182 13.11 7.74 19.01
N GLY A 183 12.92 6.46 19.39
CA GLY A 183 11.60 5.88 19.66
C GLY A 183 10.86 5.37 18.42
N THR A 184 9.80 4.62 18.66
CA THR A 184 9.04 3.93 17.60
C THR A 184 8.24 4.91 16.72
N ILE A 185 7.76 6.01 17.30
CA ILE A 185 7.07 7.07 16.53
C ILE A 185 8.02 7.72 15.52
N ASN A 186 9.28 8.02 15.90
CA ASN A 186 10.25 8.59 14.98
C ASN A 186 10.62 7.61 13.85
N ALA A 187 10.69 6.32 14.17
CA ALA A 187 10.86 5.27 13.18
C ALA A 187 9.68 5.24 12.20
N PHE A 188 8.45 5.31 12.70
CA PHE A 188 7.24 5.39 11.88
C PHE A 188 7.22 6.64 11.00
N LYS A 189 7.53 7.83 11.55
CA LYS A 189 7.65 9.10 10.81
C LYS A 189 8.58 8.95 9.60
N ARG A 190 9.78 8.40 9.78
CA ARG A 190 10.74 8.19 8.68
C ARG A 190 10.18 7.27 7.60
N VAL A 191 9.55 6.16 7.98
CA VAL A 191 8.90 5.24 7.05
C VAL A 191 7.74 5.91 6.33
N TRP A 192 6.93 6.68 7.06
CA TRP A 192 5.82 7.44 6.50
C TRP A 192 6.27 8.40 5.42
N ASP A 193 7.27 9.25 5.71
CA ASP A 193 7.77 10.25 4.78
C ASP A 193 8.52 9.63 3.60
N HIS A 194 9.22 8.51 3.82
CA HIS A 194 9.81 7.77 2.71
C HIS A 194 8.76 7.27 1.72
N ILE A 195 7.62 6.79 2.20
CA ILE A 195 6.55 6.26 1.36
C ILE A 195 5.70 7.37 0.73
N ASN A 196 5.40 8.42 1.49
CA ASN A 196 4.39 9.41 1.16
C ASN A 196 4.97 10.79 0.82
N GLY A 197 6.19 11.10 1.27
CA GLY A 197 6.75 12.45 1.24
C GLY A 197 6.89 13.09 -0.15
N LYS A 198 7.00 12.30 -1.21
CA LYS A 198 7.03 12.77 -2.61
C LYS A 198 5.69 12.70 -3.33
N ARG A 199 4.64 12.20 -2.66
CA ARG A 199 3.33 12.03 -3.26
C ARG A 199 2.49 13.30 -3.07
N PHE A 200 1.64 13.59 -4.03
CA PHE A 200 0.66 14.69 -3.98
C PHE A 200 1.28 16.04 -3.57
N GLY A 201 2.45 16.37 -4.11
CA GLY A 201 3.11 17.65 -3.82
C GLY A 201 3.56 17.83 -2.37
N GLY A 202 3.62 16.76 -1.56
CA GLY A 202 4.04 16.81 -0.16
C GLY A 202 2.92 17.09 0.84
N CYS A 203 1.67 17.29 0.41
CA CYS A 203 0.54 17.58 1.31
C CYS A 203 0.13 16.41 2.24
N ILE A 204 0.79 15.26 2.11
CA ILE A 204 0.58 14.09 2.96
C ILE A 204 1.86 13.65 3.70
N ARG A 205 2.83 14.57 3.84
CA ARG A 205 3.99 14.36 4.70
C ARG A 205 3.59 14.32 6.17
N TRP A 206 4.49 13.85 7.00
CA TRP A 206 4.27 13.83 8.45
C TRP A 206 3.92 15.22 9.01
N GLU A 207 4.67 16.25 8.61
CA GLU A 207 4.46 17.64 9.07
C GLU A 207 3.09 18.20 8.66
N ALA A 208 2.51 17.74 7.55
CA ALA A 208 1.17 18.14 7.11
C ALA A 208 0.05 17.52 7.96
N ASN A 209 0.39 16.57 8.82
CA ASN A 209 -0.52 15.87 9.73
C ASN A 209 -1.83 15.41 9.06
N PRO A 210 -1.75 14.62 7.95
CA PRO A 210 -2.94 14.25 7.20
C PRO A 210 -3.87 13.32 7.97
N PHE A 211 -5.16 13.36 7.62
CA PHE A 211 -6.11 12.35 8.08
C PHE A 211 -5.83 11.00 7.42
N VAL A 212 -5.96 9.95 8.22
CA VAL A 212 -5.71 8.57 7.82
C VAL A 212 -6.83 7.64 8.28
N PHE A 213 -7.10 6.59 7.50
CA PHE A 213 -7.79 5.42 8.01
C PHE A 213 -6.82 4.59 8.84
N VAL A 214 -7.22 4.24 10.05
CA VAL A 214 -6.56 3.23 10.89
C VAL A 214 -7.30 1.92 10.68
N LEU A 215 -6.63 0.96 10.12
CA LEU A 215 -7.16 -0.38 9.87
C LEU A 215 -6.54 -1.33 10.89
N LYS A 216 -7.33 -1.85 11.82
CA LYS A 216 -6.93 -2.95 12.72
C LYS A 216 -7.34 -4.26 12.10
N PHE A 217 -6.48 -5.26 12.18
CA PHE A 217 -6.70 -6.55 11.54
C PHE A 217 -5.94 -7.67 12.24
N HIS A 218 -6.39 -8.89 12.00
CA HIS A 218 -5.62 -10.10 12.26
C HIS A 218 -5.41 -10.89 10.95
N VAL A 219 -4.46 -11.81 10.99
CA VAL A 219 -4.21 -12.73 9.89
C VAL A 219 -5.25 -13.85 9.92
N LYS A 220 -5.93 -14.08 8.81
CA LYS A 220 -6.83 -15.21 8.66
C LYS A 220 -6.01 -16.50 8.70
N LYS A 221 -6.34 -17.35 9.66
CA LYS A 221 -5.77 -18.70 9.78
C LYS A 221 -6.43 -19.68 8.82
#